data_ec789b3ea23956dad2f8032992e979cd
#
_entry.id   ec789b3ea23956dad2f8032992e979cd
#
_cell.length_a   1.000
_cell.length_b   1.000
_cell.length_c   1.000
_cell.angle_alpha   90.00
_cell.angle_beta   90.00
_cell.angle_gamma   90.00
#
_symmetry.space_group_name_H-M   'P 1'
#
loop_
_entity.id
_entity.type
_entity.pdbx_description
1 polymer ?
#
loop_
_entity_poly.entity_id
_entity_poly.type
_entity_poly.pdbx_seq_one_letter_code
_entity_poly.pdbx_strand_id
1 'polypeptide(L)'
;MNEENTKHLIENHKYMFAEMDRSKKVQRRQSELMSDLMKAKANEDEIKIAMIMEEQREIGSYFPIAFGFECGDGWFELLDNLMDKIKEVDTDRSVSIHQVKEKFGGLRFYIEGGNDEVDELISEAEEKSFKTCEVCGKPGKTNKSGWIKTACEEHTR
;
A
#
# COMPACT_ATOMS: atom_id res chain seq x y z
N MET A 1 -0.29 -8.15 5.97
CA MET A 1 0.75 -9.14 5.52
C MET A 1 1.83 -9.23 6.58
N ASN A 2 2.38 -10.43 6.86
CA ASN A 2 3.43 -10.64 7.85
C ASN A 2 4.79 -10.04 7.42
N GLU A 3 5.75 -9.96 8.35
CA GLU A 3 7.05 -9.33 8.11
C GLU A 3 7.91 -10.09 7.09
N GLU A 4 7.87 -11.44 7.10
CA GLU A 4 8.65 -12.29 6.21
C GLU A 4 8.20 -12.12 4.76
N ASN A 5 6.91 -12.22 4.49
CA ASN A 5 6.32 -12.00 3.17
C ASN A 5 6.55 -10.58 2.67
N THR A 6 6.36 -9.59 3.54
CA THR A 6 6.63 -8.18 3.22
C THR A 6 8.09 -7.96 2.82
N LYS A 7 9.03 -8.53 3.59
CA LYS A 7 10.46 -8.44 3.30
C LYS A 7 10.81 -9.10 1.96
N HIS A 8 10.27 -10.29 1.71
CA HIS A 8 10.47 -11.03 0.45
C HIS A 8 10.06 -10.17 -0.76
N LEU A 9 8.83 -9.63 -0.76
CA LEU A 9 8.33 -8.80 -1.85
C LEU A 9 9.21 -7.56 -2.10
N ILE A 10 9.61 -6.87 -1.03
CA ILE A 10 10.46 -5.67 -1.15
C ILE A 10 11.85 -6.03 -1.68
N GLU A 11 12.47 -7.12 -1.20
CA GLU A 11 13.82 -7.51 -1.60
C GLU A 11 13.89 -8.01 -3.05
N ASN A 12 12.86 -8.71 -3.53
CA ASN A 12 12.82 -9.26 -4.89
C ASN A 12 12.45 -8.20 -5.94
N HIS A 13 11.72 -7.15 -5.53
CA HIS A 13 11.20 -6.11 -6.43
C HIS A 13 11.68 -4.70 -6.07
N LYS A 14 12.92 -4.57 -5.59
CA LYS A 14 13.50 -3.35 -4.99
C LYS A 14 13.23 -2.05 -5.75
N TYR A 15 13.28 -2.08 -7.08
CA TYR A 15 13.09 -0.86 -7.85
C TYR A 15 11.68 -0.27 -7.70
N MET A 16 10.66 -1.10 -7.55
CA MET A 16 9.27 -0.67 -7.37
C MET A 16 9.04 0.00 -6.01
N PHE A 17 9.97 -0.20 -5.06
CA PHE A 17 9.94 0.34 -3.69
C PHE A 17 11.02 1.40 -3.44
N ALA A 18 11.63 1.95 -4.51
CA ALA A 18 12.76 2.90 -4.38
C ALA A 18 12.41 4.12 -3.50
N GLU A 19 11.17 4.58 -3.54
CA GLU A 19 10.70 5.73 -2.76
C GLU A 19 10.28 5.38 -1.30
N MET A 20 10.25 4.10 -0.92
CA MET A 20 9.69 3.68 0.38
C MET A 20 10.41 4.30 1.57
N ASP A 21 11.74 4.37 1.55
CA ASP A 21 12.51 4.94 2.67
C ASP A 21 12.29 6.45 2.82
N ARG A 22 12.17 7.15 1.70
CA ARG A 22 11.79 8.57 1.66
C ARG A 22 10.39 8.75 2.22
N SER A 23 9.44 7.93 1.78
CA SER A 23 8.05 7.95 2.23
C SER A 23 7.93 7.73 3.75
N LYS A 24 8.67 6.77 4.30
CA LYS A 24 8.72 6.54 5.76
C LYS A 24 9.26 7.73 6.53
N LYS A 25 10.29 8.41 6.00
CA LYS A 25 10.84 9.63 6.62
C LYS A 25 9.81 10.77 6.61
N VAL A 26 9.15 11.00 5.47
CA VAL A 26 8.10 12.01 5.32
C VAL A 26 6.95 11.71 6.28
N GLN A 27 6.45 10.49 6.32
CA GLN A 27 5.39 10.08 7.23
C GLN A 27 5.75 10.31 8.70
N ARG A 28 6.97 9.94 9.11
CA ARG A 28 7.46 10.19 10.47
C ARG A 28 7.44 11.68 10.79
N ARG A 29 7.99 12.51 9.88
CA ARG A 29 8.03 13.96 10.07
C ARG A 29 6.64 14.57 10.17
N GLN A 30 5.70 14.13 9.33
CA GLN A 30 4.30 14.55 9.41
C GLN A 30 3.66 14.22 10.77
N SER A 31 3.93 13.04 11.31
CA SER A 31 3.41 12.64 12.62
C SER A 31 3.99 13.48 13.76
N GLU A 32 5.29 13.81 13.69
CA GLU A 32 5.97 14.71 14.65
C GLU A 32 5.36 16.12 14.60
N LEU A 33 5.19 16.67 13.40
CA LEU A 33 4.59 17.99 13.19
C LEU A 33 3.15 18.06 13.69
N MET A 34 2.37 16.98 13.52
CA MET A 34 1.01 16.92 14.06
C MET A 34 1.01 16.96 15.59
N SER A 35 1.92 16.22 16.24
CA SER A 35 2.08 16.26 17.70
C SER A 35 2.49 17.65 18.20
N ASP A 36 3.45 18.28 17.51
CA ASP A 36 3.92 19.63 17.86
C ASP A 36 2.88 20.70 17.62
N LEU A 37 2.04 20.56 16.56
CA LEU A 37 0.91 21.44 16.29
C LEU A 37 -0.13 21.38 17.44
N MET A 38 -0.42 20.19 17.94
CA MET A 38 -1.34 20.05 19.09
C MET A 38 -0.80 20.75 20.34
N LYS A 39 0.50 20.62 20.62
CA LYS A 39 1.15 21.32 21.76
C LYS A 39 1.16 22.85 21.56
N ALA A 40 1.48 23.33 20.35
CA ALA A 40 1.50 24.75 20.05
C ALA A 40 0.11 25.38 20.19
N LYS A 41 -0.95 24.69 19.74
CA LYS A 41 -2.35 25.12 19.92
C LYS A 41 -2.75 25.16 21.41
N ALA A 42 -2.35 24.17 22.20
CA ALA A 42 -2.63 24.14 23.64
C ALA A 42 -1.94 25.28 24.40
N ASN A 43 -0.81 25.78 23.89
CA ASN A 43 -0.06 26.90 24.48
C ASN A 43 -0.38 28.26 23.82
N GLU A 44 -1.33 28.32 22.90
CA GLU A 44 -1.72 29.52 22.15
C GLU A 44 -0.53 30.20 21.43
N ASP A 45 0.48 29.40 20.99
CA ASP A 45 1.68 29.87 20.29
C ASP A 45 1.41 30.01 18.79
N GLU A 46 0.85 31.15 18.39
CA GLU A 46 0.45 31.44 17.00
C GLU A 46 1.65 31.41 16.03
N ILE A 47 2.84 31.85 16.46
CA ILE A 47 4.05 31.86 15.63
C ILE A 47 4.45 30.41 15.31
N LYS A 48 4.51 29.58 16.33
CA LYS A 48 4.86 28.17 16.16
C LYS A 48 3.83 27.41 15.35
N ILE A 49 2.55 27.69 15.53
CA ILE A 49 1.46 27.14 14.70
C ILE A 49 1.70 27.48 13.21
N ALA A 50 1.96 28.74 12.89
CA ALA A 50 2.20 29.17 11.51
C ALA A 50 3.43 28.50 10.88
N MET A 51 4.53 28.37 11.63
CA MET A 51 5.75 27.68 11.16
C MET A 51 5.50 26.19 10.88
N ILE A 52 4.78 25.51 11.76
CA ILE A 52 4.46 24.09 11.59
C ILE A 52 3.56 23.87 10.39
N MET A 53 2.54 24.72 10.20
CA MET A 53 1.62 24.62 9.06
C MET A 53 2.35 24.86 7.73
N GLU A 54 3.31 25.78 7.69
CA GLU A 54 4.13 26.00 6.51
C GLU A 54 5.01 24.77 6.19
N GLU A 55 5.71 24.20 7.18
CA GLU A 55 6.52 22.99 6.99
C GLU A 55 5.66 21.81 6.53
N GLN A 56 4.45 21.64 7.09
CA GLN A 56 3.51 20.60 6.63
C GLN A 56 3.12 20.78 5.16
N ARG A 57 2.95 22.01 4.71
CA ARG A 57 2.64 22.34 3.32
C ARG A 57 3.81 22.03 2.39
N GLU A 58 5.05 22.36 2.79
CA GLU A 58 6.27 22.10 2.00
C GLU A 58 6.56 20.61 1.86
N ILE A 59 6.43 19.84 2.95
CA ILE A 59 6.65 18.40 2.95
C ILE A 59 5.59 17.69 2.11
N GLY A 60 4.35 18.20 2.08
CA GLY A 60 3.22 17.58 1.41
C GLY A 60 2.70 16.32 2.11
N SER A 61 1.75 15.65 1.46
CA SER A 61 1.11 14.43 1.97
C SER A 61 1.39 13.18 1.12
N TYR A 62 2.36 13.28 0.22
CA TYR A 62 2.72 12.20 -0.69
C TYR A 62 3.79 11.31 -0.09
N PHE A 63 3.43 10.08 0.25
CA PHE A 63 4.36 9.07 0.76
C PHE A 63 3.98 7.67 0.24
N PRO A 64 4.48 7.35 -0.98
CA PRO A 64 4.23 6.04 -1.60
C PRO A 64 4.61 4.89 -0.66
N ILE A 65 3.74 3.89 -0.56
CA ILE A 65 3.95 2.63 0.18
C ILE A 65 4.45 2.78 1.65
N ALA A 66 4.29 3.96 2.27
CA ALA A 66 4.75 4.20 3.64
C ALA A 66 4.12 3.26 4.68
N PHE A 67 2.90 2.79 4.42
CA PHE A 67 2.15 1.86 5.28
C PHE A 67 2.40 0.38 4.96
N GLY A 68 3.23 0.08 3.94
CA GLY A 68 3.48 -1.30 3.52
C GLY A 68 2.26 -1.96 2.86
N PHE A 69 2.10 -3.26 3.10
CA PHE A 69 1.01 -4.05 2.51
C PHE A 69 -0.16 -4.16 3.50
N GLU A 70 -1.24 -3.44 3.22
CA GLU A 70 -2.47 -3.40 4.03
C GLU A 70 -3.46 -4.48 3.57
N CYS A 71 -2.99 -5.73 3.47
CA CYS A 71 -3.76 -6.92 3.10
C CYS A 71 -3.24 -8.18 3.80
N GLY A 72 -4.00 -9.27 3.72
CA GLY A 72 -3.65 -10.54 4.35
C GLY A 72 -2.55 -11.32 3.61
N ASP A 73 -1.99 -12.32 4.30
CA ASP A 73 -0.90 -13.18 3.77
C ASP A 73 -1.34 -14.09 2.64
N GLY A 74 -2.63 -14.41 2.55
CA GLY A 74 -3.15 -15.25 1.48
C GLY A 74 -3.01 -14.65 0.07
N TRP A 75 -2.72 -13.35 -0.03
CA TRP A 75 -2.43 -12.71 -1.32
C TRP A 75 -0.93 -12.56 -1.61
N PHE A 76 -0.05 -13.14 -0.79
CA PHE A 76 1.40 -13.09 -1.02
C PHE A 76 1.79 -13.59 -2.42
N GLU A 77 1.40 -14.84 -2.77
CA GLU A 77 1.72 -15.41 -4.09
C GLU A 77 1.07 -14.63 -5.26
N LEU A 78 -0.12 -14.07 -5.04
CA LEU A 78 -0.79 -13.24 -6.03
C LEU A 78 0.01 -11.97 -6.32
N LEU A 79 0.53 -11.33 -5.28
CA LEU A 79 1.33 -10.10 -5.38
C LEU A 79 2.73 -10.37 -5.95
N ASP A 80 3.40 -11.43 -5.51
CA ASP A 80 4.72 -11.81 -6.01
C ASP A 80 4.67 -12.11 -7.52
N ASN A 81 3.70 -12.92 -7.96
CA ASN A 81 3.47 -13.19 -9.37
C ASN A 81 3.11 -11.93 -10.20
N LEU A 82 2.31 -11.00 -9.64
CA LEU A 82 1.99 -9.74 -10.30
C LEU A 82 3.26 -8.91 -10.50
N MET A 83 4.06 -8.72 -9.45
CA MET A 83 5.27 -7.91 -9.52
C MET A 83 6.34 -8.54 -10.42
N ASP A 84 6.47 -9.87 -10.48
CA ASP A 84 7.34 -10.55 -11.44
C ASP A 84 6.91 -10.26 -12.89
N LYS A 85 5.62 -10.37 -13.20
CA LYS A 85 5.10 -10.03 -14.53
C LYS A 85 5.30 -8.55 -14.88
N ILE A 86 5.04 -7.63 -13.94
CA ILE A 86 5.32 -6.20 -14.14
C ILE A 86 6.80 -5.99 -14.46
N LYS A 87 7.70 -6.68 -13.73
CA LYS A 87 9.15 -6.60 -13.97
C LYS A 87 9.58 -7.03 -15.37
N GLU A 88 8.84 -7.94 -16.01
CA GLU A 88 9.10 -8.39 -17.38
C GLU A 88 8.69 -7.33 -18.42
N VAL A 89 7.58 -6.61 -18.20
CA VAL A 89 7.02 -5.66 -19.17
C VAL A 89 7.41 -4.21 -18.91
N ASP A 90 7.76 -3.85 -17.68
CA ASP A 90 8.28 -2.53 -17.25
C ASP A 90 9.78 -2.42 -17.55
N THR A 91 10.12 -2.34 -18.84
CA THR A 91 11.52 -2.39 -19.31
C THR A 91 12.35 -1.18 -18.92
N ASP A 92 11.73 -0.03 -18.73
CA ASP A 92 12.36 1.24 -18.32
C ASP A 92 12.35 1.45 -16.79
N ARG A 93 11.81 0.48 -16.04
CA ARG A 93 11.73 0.51 -14.58
C ARG A 93 11.05 1.76 -14.03
N SER A 94 9.98 2.17 -14.69
CA SER A 94 9.21 3.38 -14.35
C SER A 94 8.18 3.16 -13.23
N VAL A 95 7.80 1.91 -12.96
CA VAL A 95 6.77 1.58 -11.97
C VAL A 95 7.27 1.85 -10.54
N SER A 96 6.52 2.67 -9.82
CA SER A 96 6.66 2.89 -8.36
C SER A 96 5.36 2.53 -7.66
N ILE A 97 5.43 1.65 -6.65
CA ILE A 97 4.25 1.22 -5.90
C ILE A 97 3.90 2.27 -4.85
N HIS A 98 2.64 2.71 -4.86
CA HIS A 98 2.11 3.73 -3.95
C HIS A 98 1.35 3.15 -2.78
N GLN A 99 0.46 2.20 -3.05
CA GLN A 99 -0.34 1.55 -2.01
C GLN A 99 -0.79 0.17 -2.47
N VAL A 100 -0.71 -0.78 -1.58
CA VAL A 100 -1.28 -2.13 -1.75
C VAL A 100 -2.18 -2.41 -0.57
N LYS A 101 -3.49 -2.59 -0.83
CA LYS A 101 -4.47 -2.79 0.24
C LYS A 101 -5.66 -3.66 -0.17
N GLU A 102 -6.35 -4.18 0.85
CA GLU A 102 -7.69 -4.72 0.70
C GLU A 102 -8.71 -3.58 0.65
N LYS A 103 -9.69 -3.68 -0.22
CA LYS A 103 -10.86 -2.81 -0.23
C LYS A 103 -12.08 -3.54 -0.78
N PHE A 104 -13.13 -3.64 0.03
CA PHE A 104 -14.41 -4.32 -0.34
C PHE A 104 -14.22 -5.76 -0.83
N GLY A 105 -13.34 -6.52 -0.17
CA GLY A 105 -13.04 -7.91 -0.47
C GLY A 105 -12.08 -8.13 -1.63
N GLY A 106 -11.57 -7.08 -2.27
CA GLY A 106 -10.62 -7.15 -3.38
C GLY A 106 -9.33 -6.40 -3.14
N LEU A 107 -8.29 -6.82 -3.84
CA LEU A 107 -7.01 -6.12 -3.90
C LEU A 107 -7.19 -4.75 -4.56
N ARG A 108 -6.43 -3.77 -4.09
CA ARG A 108 -6.14 -2.53 -4.78
C ARG A 108 -4.64 -2.34 -4.81
N PHE A 109 -4.13 -2.18 -6.03
CA PHE A 109 -2.71 -2.06 -6.30
C PHE A 109 -2.47 -0.74 -7.05
N TYR A 110 -2.04 0.28 -6.31
CA TYR A 110 -1.83 1.63 -6.85
C TYR A 110 -0.36 1.86 -7.15
N ILE A 111 -0.09 2.35 -8.36
CA ILE A 111 1.25 2.67 -8.86
C ILE A 111 1.32 4.08 -9.43
N GLU A 112 2.54 4.57 -9.63
CA GLU A 112 2.90 5.63 -10.55
C GLU A 112 3.81 5.05 -11.64
N GLY A 113 3.72 5.57 -12.87
CA GLY A 113 4.45 5.03 -14.02
C GLY A 113 3.79 3.78 -14.60
N GLY A 114 4.53 3.04 -15.42
CA GLY A 114 4.03 1.88 -16.12
C GLY A 114 3.42 2.22 -17.49
N ASN A 115 2.78 1.24 -18.10
CA ASN A 115 2.13 1.30 -19.40
C ASN A 115 0.82 0.49 -19.41
N ASP A 116 0.09 0.48 -20.52
CA ASP A 116 -1.19 -0.21 -20.65
C ASP A 116 -1.10 -1.71 -20.29
N GLU A 117 0.03 -2.37 -20.59
CA GLU A 117 0.24 -3.78 -20.27
C GLU A 117 0.39 -4.00 -18.75
N VAL A 118 1.02 -3.06 -18.05
CA VAL A 118 1.08 -3.07 -16.58
C VAL A 118 -0.32 -2.89 -15.97
N ASP A 119 -1.13 -1.99 -16.53
CA ASP A 119 -2.51 -1.76 -16.07
C ASP A 119 -3.40 -2.99 -16.26
N GLU A 120 -3.23 -3.71 -17.38
CA GLU A 120 -3.92 -4.98 -17.62
C GLU A 120 -3.53 -6.04 -16.60
N LEU A 121 -2.23 -6.20 -16.28
CA LEU A 121 -1.74 -7.14 -15.27
C LEU A 121 -2.30 -6.84 -13.88
N ILE A 122 -2.36 -5.56 -13.51
CA ILE A 122 -2.96 -5.13 -12.25
C ILE A 122 -4.45 -5.48 -12.20
N SER A 123 -5.19 -5.17 -13.27
CA SER A 123 -6.61 -5.48 -13.37
C SER A 123 -6.88 -6.98 -13.24
N GLU A 124 -6.10 -7.83 -13.88
CA GLU A 124 -6.18 -9.29 -13.75
C GLU A 124 -5.94 -9.77 -12.30
N ALA A 125 -4.94 -9.18 -11.63
CA ALA A 125 -4.63 -9.53 -10.25
C ALA A 125 -5.74 -9.08 -9.29
N GLU A 126 -6.28 -7.87 -9.49
CA GLU A 126 -7.42 -7.37 -8.72
C GLU A 126 -8.66 -8.27 -8.89
N GLU A 127 -8.98 -8.70 -10.11
CA GLU A 127 -10.08 -9.64 -10.37
C GLU A 127 -9.83 -11.01 -9.72
N LYS A 128 -8.60 -11.53 -9.78
CA LYS A 128 -8.21 -12.80 -9.17
C LYS A 128 -8.32 -12.76 -7.65
N SER A 129 -8.08 -11.62 -7.05
CA SER A 129 -8.18 -11.43 -5.59
C SER A 129 -9.57 -11.74 -5.04
N PHE A 130 -10.64 -11.44 -5.81
CA PHE A 130 -12.04 -11.78 -5.45
C PHE A 130 -12.34 -13.28 -5.44
N LYS A 131 -11.41 -14.10 -5.90
CA LYS A 131 -11.51 -15.57 -5.93
C LYS A 131 -10.44 -16.25 -5.07
N THR A 132 -9.60 -15.45 -4.38
CA THR A 132 -8.47 -15.93 -3.58
C THR A 132 -8.67 -15.50 -2.13
N CYS A 133 -8.71 -16.45 -1.21
CA CYS A 133 -8.85 -16.18 0.21
C CYS A 133 -7.71 -15.27 0.70
N GLU A 134 -8.04 -14.10 1.24
CA GLU A 134 -7.05 -13.14 1.75
C GLU A 134 -6.20 -13.67 2.90
N VAL A 135 -6.73 -14.66 3.65
CA VAL A 135 -6.04 -15.20 4.83
C VAL A 135 -5.02 -16.28 4.45
N CYS A 136 -5.37 -17.21 3.53
CA CYS A 136 -4.56 -18.40 3.27
C CYS A 136 -4.27 -18.69 1.79
N GLY A 137 -4.72 -17.88 0.84
CA GLY A 137 -4.48 -18.07 -0.59
C GLY A 137 -5.30 -19.17 -1.27
N LYS A 138 -6.04 -20.01 -0.53
CA LYS A 138 -6.94 -21.02 -1.11
C LYS A 138 -8.07 -20.36 -1.92
N PRO A 139 -8.74 -21.08 -2.83
CA PRO A 139 -9.94 -20.57 -3.49
C PRO A 139 -10.96 -20.02 -2.48
N GLY A 140 -11.43 -18.81 -2.72
CA GLY A 140 -12.33 -18.08 -1.84
C GLY A 140 -13.49 -17.44 -2.60
N LYS A 141 -14.43 -16.87 -1.84
CA LYS A 141 -15.58 -16.11 -2.37
C LYS A 141 -15.76 -14.85 -1.57
N THR A 142 -16.09 -13.75 -2.24
CA THR A 142 -16.45 -12.50 -1.58
C THR A 142 -17.84 -12.64 -0.96
N ASN A 143 -17.98 -12.35 0.33
CA ASN A 143 -19.29 -12.29 0.99
C ASN A 143 -20.05 -11.04 0.53
N LYS A 144 -21.41 -11.08 0.67
CA LYS A 144 -22.30 -10.00 0.22
C LYS A 144 -22.95 -9.22 1.38
N SER A 145 -22.57 -9.52 2.61
CA SER A 145 -23.19 -8.91 3.80
C SER A 145 -22.20 -8.77 4.94
N GLY A 146 -22.41 -7.77 5.78
CA GLY A 146 -21.52 -7.41 6.86
C GLY A 146 -20.20 -6.77 6.39
N TRP A 147 -19.10 -7.08 7.04
CA TRP A 147 -17.77 -6.67 6.58
C TRP A 147 -17.40 -7.45 5.32
N ILE A 148 -17.29 -6.76 4.19
CA ILE A 148 -17.01 -7.39 2.89
C ILE A 148 -15.56 -7.88 2.88
N LYS A 149 -15.37 -9.19 2.67
CA LYS A 149 -14.05 -9.83 2.55
C LYS A 149 -14.12 -11.03 1.60
N THR A 150 -13.01 -11.41 1.02
CA THR A 150 -12.88 -12.65 0.24
C THR A 150 -12.19 -13.72 1.07
N ALA A 151 -12.90 -14.81 1.33
CA ALA A 151 -12.44 -15.88 2.20
C ALA A 151 -12.86 -17.27 1.69
N CYS A 152 -12.08 -18.30 2.04
CA CYS A 152 -12.48 -19.70 1.87
C CYS A 152 -13.46 -20.14 2.98
N GLU A 153 -14.00 -21.33 2.89
CA GLU A 153 -14.96 -21.86 3.87
C GLU A 153 -14.40 -21.87 5.30
N GLU A 154 -13.10 -22.13 5.47
CA GLU A 154 -12.42 -22.16 6.77
C GLU A 154 -12.31 -20.75 7.40
N HIS A 155 -12.30 -19.68 6.59
CA HIS A 155 -12.08 -18.29 7.02
C HIS A 155 -13.28 -17.36 6.84
N THR A 156 -14.45 -17.92 6.50
CA THR A 156 -15.69 -17.15 6.25
C THR A 156 -16.38 -16.67 7.55
N ARG A 157 -15.92 -17.15 8.71
CA ARG A 157 -16.54 -16.88 10.03
C ARG A 157 -16.05 -15.55 10.64
#